data_1c5db54f824e5b5bb2ab9b115a9af5d0
#
_entry.id   1c5db54f824e5b5bb2ab9b115a9af5d0
#
_cell.length_a   1.000
_cell.length_b   1.000
_cell.length_c   1.000
_cell.angle_alpha   90.00
_cell.angle_beta   90.00
_cell.angle_gamma   90.00
#
_symmetry.space_group_name_H-M   'P 1'
#
loop_
_entity.id
_entity.type
_entity.pdbx_description
1 polymer ?
#
loop_
_entity_poly.entity_id
_entity_poly.type
_entity_poly.pdbx_seq_one_letter_code
_entity_poly.pdbx_strand_id
1 'polypeptide(L)'
;MVRAKTEMKERARALRRAGRTYDEIVAELGVSKSSVSLWVRDLPRPERRAEHARMMAEARWAPHRRAVAIRRQQTKLAAANEIQPMTDRELFMVGVGLYWAEGSKSKPHRVQETVVFVNSDPSMIEVYLAWLALLGVEPERLRFHVMIHESADVAAAERYWADLVGVDVAALGKTTLKKHNPKTVRKNTGEDYRGCCVVRVRGGADLYRRIEGWWYGIVVEASRRSERVSGLV
;
A
#
# COMPACT_ATOMS: atom_id res chain seq x y z
N MET A 1 -30.19 -44.36 37.24
CA MET A 1 -29.55 -42.98 37.20
C MET A 1 -28.63 -42.79 36.00
N VAL A 2 -27.77 -43.71 35.57
CA VAL A 2 -26.80 -43.51 34.47
C VAL A 2 -27.49 -43.28 33.10
N ARG A 3 -28.53 -44.05 32.80
CA ARG A 3 -29.31 -43.88 31.52
C ARG A 3 -29.92 -42.49 31.37
N ALA A 4 -30.57 -41.96 32.40
CA ALA A 4 -31.18 -40.62 32.38
C ALA A 4 -30.15 -39.50 32.13
N LYS A 5 -28.94 -39.63 32.68
CA LYS A 5 -27.87 -38.63 32.48
C LYS A 5 -27.32 -38.65 31.04
N THR A 6 -27.25 -39.84 30.41
CA THR A 6 -26.81 -40.00 29.02
C THR A 6 -27.84 -39.43 28.05
N GLU A 7 -29.13 -39.67 28.30
CA GLU A 7 -30.25 -39.16 27.53
C GLU A 7 -30.34 -37.63 27.55
N MET A 8 -30.17 -37.03 28.74
CA MET A 8 -30.09 -35.58 28.91
C MET A 8 -28.90 -34.95 28.19
N LYS A 9 -27.75 -35.64 28.21
CA LYS A 9 -26.56 -35.17 27.46
C LYS A 9 -26.82 -35.16 25.94
N GLU A 10 -27.40 -36.22 25.40
CA GLU A 10 -27.69 -36.29 23.96
C GLU A 10 -28.73 -35.23 23.57
N ARG A 11 -29.74 -34.99 24.37
CA ARG A 11 -30.75 -33.97 24.14
C ARG A 11 -30.14 -32.56 24.20
N ALA A 12 -29.25 -32.28 25.16
CA ALA A 12 -28.51 -31.03 25.21
C ALA A 12 -27.63 -30.79 23.96
N ARG A 13 -27.01 -31.85 23.46
CA ARG A 13 -26.19 -31.78 22.22
C ARG A 13 -27.06 -31.52 20.98
N ALA A 14 -28.23 -32.16 20.90
CA ALA A 14 -29.19 -31.91 19.83
C ALA A 14 -29.68 -30.46 19.82
N LEU A 15 -30.08 -29.94 20.97
CA LEU A 15 -30.49 -28.54 21.13
C LEU A 15 -29.36 -27.58 20.76
N ARG A 16 -28.13 -27.90 21.11
CA ARG A 16 -26.95 -27.06 20.75
C ARG A 16 -26.72 -27.05 19.23
N ARG A 17 -26.83 -28.18 18.55
CA ARG A 17 -26.75 -28.24 17.08
C ARG A 17 -27.89 -27.48 16.41
N ALA A 18 -29.07 -27.42 17.05
CA ALA A 18 -30.21 -26.62 16.62
C ALA A 18 -30.04 -25.08 16.93
N GLY A 19 -28.86 -24.66 17.39
CA GLY A 19 -28.56 -23.26 17.62
C GLY A 19 -29.03 -22.69 18.96
N ARG A 20 -29.44 -23.52 19.92
CA ARG A 20 -29.84 -23.09 21.27
C ARG A 20 -28.65 -22.62 22.09
N THR A 21 -28.86 -21.58 22.88
CA THR A 21 -27.89 -21.06 23.86
C THR A 21 -27.83 -21.95 25.11
N TYR A 22 -26.81 -21.80 25.93
CA TYR A 22 -26.72 -22.53 27.20
C TYR A 22 -27.90 -22.24 28.12
N ASP A 23 -28.34 -20.99 28.19
CA ASP A 23 -29.46 -20.60 29.07
C ASP A 23 -30.78 -21.19 28.59
N GLU A 24 -31.04 -21.25 27.28
CA GLU A 24 -32.20 -21.94 26.71
C GLU A 24 -32.17 -23.45 26.96
N ILE A 25 -31.00 -24.09 26.86
CA ILE A 25 -30.83 -25.54 27.13
C ILE A 25 -31.04 -25.81 28.64
N VAL A 26 -30.52 -24.96 29.51
CA VAL A 26 -30.75 -25.06 30.95
C VAL A 26 -32.23 -24.93 31.29
N ALA A 27 -32.93 -23.95 30.68
CA ALA A 27 -34.36 -23.74 30.90
C ALA A 27 -35.21 -24.92 30.41
N GLU A 28 -34.85 -25.56 29.29
CA GLU A 28 -35.59 -26.66 28.71
C GLU A 28 -35.34 -28.00 29.43
N LEU A 29 -34.10 -28.25 29.84
CA LEU A 29 -33.73 -29.56 30.44
C LEU A 29 -33.66 -29.57 31.95
N GLY A 30 -33.77 -28.45 32.64
CA GLY A 30 -33.70 -28.35 34.10
C GLY A 30 -32.34 -28.75 34.69
N VAL A 31 -31.24 -28.65 33.89
CA VAL A 31 -29.90 -29.06 34.34
C VAL A 31 -29.02 -27.86 34.60
N SER A 32 -27.94 -28.02 35.34
CA SER A 32 -27.03 -26.91 35.63
C SER A 32 -26.27 -26.42 34.39
N LYS A 33 -25.95 -25.14 34.37
CA LYS A 33 -25.17 -24.53 33.26
C LYS A 33 -23.78 -25.15 33.08
N SER A 34 -23.17 -25.61 34.18
CA SER A 34 -21.90 -26.33 34.17
C SER A 34 -22.02 -27.68 33.46
N SER A 35 -23.11 -28.43 33.69
CA SER A 35 -23.38 -29.67 32.99
C SER A 35 -23.58 -29.46 31.48
N VAL A 36 -24.37 -28.48 31.10
CA VAL A 36 -24.55 -28.08 29.70
C VAL A 36 -23.21 -27.74 29.06
N SER A 37 -22.43 -26.88 29.70
CA SER A 37 -21.10 -26.48 29.22
C SER A 37 -20.18 -27.67 28.97
N LEU A 38 -20.14 -28.63 29.91
CA LEU A 38 -19.33 -29.85 29.79
C LEU A 38 -19.79 -30.74 28.61
N TRP A 39 -21.10 -30.85 28.40
CA TRP A 39 -21.66 -31.75 27.41
C TRP A 39 -21.59 -31.26 25.97
N VAL A 40 -21.48 -29.91 25.76
CA VAL A 40 -21.55 -29.29 24.42
C VAL A 40 -20.32 -28.44 24.11
N ARG A 41 -19.26 -28.51 24.91
CA ARG A 41 -18.03 -27.69 24.74
C ARG A 41 -17.31 -27.92 23.39
N ASP A 42 -17.47 -29.12 22.83
CA ASP A 42 -16.91 -29.55 21.55
C ASP A 42 -17.79 -29.15 20.34
N LEU A 43 -18.99 -28.64 20.58
CA LEU A 43 -19.88 -28.17 19.51
C LEU A 43 -19.67 -26.68 19.21
N PRO A 44 -19.83 -26.24 17.95
CA PRO A 44 -19.66 -24.85 17.58
C PRO A 44 -20.65 -23.93 18.31
N ARG A 45 -20.26 -22.68 18.48
CA ARG A 45 -21.18 -21.65 19.02
C ARG A 45 -22.26 -21.34 17.98
N PRO A 46 -23.53 -21.05 18.40
CA PRO A 46 -24.58 -20.66 17.47
C PRO A 46 -24.19 -19.44 16.67
N GLU A 47 -24.40 -19.48 15.37
CA GLU A 47 -24.04 -18.39 14.44
C GLU A 47 -24.67 -17.04 14.81
N ARG A 48 -25.98 -17.05 15.17
CA ARG A 48 -26.68 -15.82 15.63
C ARG A 48 -25.95 -15.10 16.79
N ARG A 49 -25.30 -15.84 17.69
CA ARG A 49 -24.55 -15.24 18.79
C ARG A 49 -23.20 -14.66 18.35
N ALA A 50 -22.58 -15.29 17.37
CA ALA A 50 -21.36 -14.79 16.73
C ALA A 50 -21.65 -13.50 15.94
N GLU A 51 -22.74 -13.44 15.18
CA GLU A 51 -23.19 -12.22 14.49
C GLU A 51 -23.55 -11.11 15.47
N HIS A 52 -24.33 -11.39 16.51
CA HIS A 52 -24.67 -10.38 17.50
C HIS A 52 -23.43 -9.83 18.21
N ALA A 53 -22.49 -10.69 18.59
CA ALA A 53 -21.22 -10.28 19.18
C ALA A 53 -20.38 -9.41 18.23
N ARG A 54 -20.38 -9.74 16.92
CA ARG A 54 -19.74 -8.92 15.88
C ARG A 54 -20.43 -7.55 15.75
N MET A 55 -21.77 -7.53 15.69
CA MET A 55 -22.53 -6.27 15.62
C MET A 55 -22.27 -5.37 16.83
N MET A 56 -22.28 -5.94 18.05
CA MET A 56 -21.99 -5.19 19.27
C MET A 56 -20.54 -4.69 19.31
N ALA A 57 -19.58 -5.50 18.90
CA ALA A 57 -18.18 -5.09 18.78
C ALA A 57 -18.03 -3.98 17.71
N GLU A 58 -18.69 -4.11 16.56
CA GLU A 58 -18.69 -3.10 15.51
C GLU A 58 -19.30 -1.78 16.00
N ALA A 59 -20.48 -1.83 16.63
CA ALA A 59 -21.13 -0.66 17.18
C ALA A 59 -20.26 0.06 18.22
N ARG A 60 -19.56 -0.70 19.06
CA ARG A 60 -18.66 -0.17 20.10
C ARG A 60 -17.43 0.53 19.49
N TRP A 61 -16.83 -0.06 18.45
CA TRP A 61 -15.57 0.43 17.92
C TRP A 61 -15.73 1.36 16.70
N ALA A 62 -16.90 1.38 16.04
CA ALA A 62 -17.14 2.23 14.87
C ALA A 62 -16.95 3.73 15.17
N PRO A 63 -17.44 4.30 16.28
CA PRO A 63 -17.21 5.70 16.60
C PRO A 63 -15.72 6.02 16.77
N HIS A 64 -14.99 5.14 17.48
CA HIS A 64 -13.53 5.31 17.67
C HIS A 64 -12.78 5.27 16.33
N ARG A 65 -13.08 4.28 15.46
CA ARG A 65 -12.46 4.21 14.11
C ARG A 65 -12.75 5.45 13.26
N ARG A 66 -14.00 5.96 13.33
CA ARG A 66 -14.37 7.22 12.64
C ARG A 66 -13.58 8.41 13.17
N ALA A 67 -13.48 8.56 14.48
CA ALA A 67 -12.72 9.64 15.10
C ALA A 67 -11.22 9.57 14.73
N VAL A 68 -10.63 8.36 14.73
CA VAL A 68 -9.24 8.15 14.28
C VAL A 68 -9.08 8.48 12.81
N ALA A 69 -10.03 8.09 11.95
CA ALA A 69 -9.98 8.39 10.50
C ALA A 69 -10.05 9.90 10.25
N ILE A 70 -10.96 10.61 10.94
CA ILE A 70 -11.07 12.08 10.85
C ILE A 70 -9.76 12.74 11.30
N ARG A 71 -9.21 12.35 12.47
CA ARG A 71 -7.95 12.90 12.97
C ARG A 71 -6.79 12.67 11.99
N ARG A 72 -6.68 11.46 11.42
CA ARG A 72 -5.69 11.15 10.39
C ARG A 72 -5.80 12.09 9.19
N GLN A 73 -7.01 12.33 8.72
CA GLN A 73 -7.25 13.23 7.59
C GLN A 73 -6.92 14.68 7.93
N GLN A 74 -7.34 15.16 9.09
CA GLN A 74 -7.01 16.51 9.58
C GLN A 74 -5.50 16.72 9.70
N THR A 75 -4.76 15.75 10.28
CA THR A 75 -3.30 15.82 10.37
C THR A 75 -2.65 15.89 8.98
N LYS A 76 -3.11 15.08 8.03
CA LYS A 76 -2.58 15.09 6.65
C LYS A 76 -2.82 16.44 5.96
N LEU A 77 -4.02 17.00 6.10
CA LEU A 77 -4.37 18.29 5.50
C LEU A 77 -3.58 19.44 6.14
N ALA A 78 -3.44 19.44 7.48
CA ALA A 78 -2.63 20.42 8.17
C ALA A 78 -1.18 20.39 7.69
N ALA A 79 -0.55 19.21 7.65
CA ALA A 79 0.81 19.04 7.17
C ALA A 79 0.98 19.43 5.69
N ALA A 80 0.00 19.13 4.83
CA ALA A 80 0.03 19.55 3.44
C ALA A 80 0.05 21.09 3.30
N ASN A 81 -0.71 21.78 4.15
CA ASN A 81 -0.73 23.25 4.17
C ASN A 81 0.57 23.89 4.68
N GLU A 82 1.39 23.15 5.43
CA GLU A 82 2.70 23.63 5.89
C GLU A 82 3.73 23.74 4.74
N ILE A 83 3.53 23.00 3.65
CA ILE A 83 4.48 22.99 2.52
C ILE A 83 4.53 24.34 1.80
N GLN A 84 3.43 25.10 1.78
CA GLN A 84 3.35 26.37 1.06
C GLN A 84 3.67 26.23 -0.45
N PRO A 85 3.55 27.28 -1.28
CA PRO A 85 4.00 27.22 -2.67
C PRO A 85 5.51 26.94 -2.74
N MET A 86 5.87 25.87 -3.42
CA MET A 86 7.26 25.43 -3.58
C MET A 86 8.03 26.35 -4.54
N THR A 87 9.22 26.76 -4.15
CA THR A 87 10.17 27.46 -5.05
C THR A 87 10.85 26.46 -6.00
N ASP A 88 11.41 26.99 -7.10
CA ASP A 88 12.23 26.19 -8.03
C ASP A 88 13.40 25.48 -7.32
N ARG A 89 14.00 26.14 -6.32
CA ARG A 89 15.09 25.54 -5.54
C ARG A 89 14.63 24.37 -4.70
N GLU A 90 13.47 24.45 -4.09
CA GLU A 90 12.89 23.38 -3.30
C GLU A 90 12.49 22.20 -4.20
N LEU A 91 11.81 22.46 -5.32
CA LEU A 91 11.51 21.43 -6.31
C LEU A 91 12.77 20.77 -6.87
N PHE A 92 13.83 21.55 -7.13
CA PHE A 92 15.11 21.02 -7.55
C PHE A 92 15.68 20.04 -6.53
N MET A 93 15.74 20.41 -5.24
CA MET A 93 16.28 19.53 -4.18
C MET A 93 15.44 18.28 -3.97
N VAL A 94 14.11 18.41 -3.99
CA VAL A 94 13.17 17.28 -3.92
C VAL A 94 13.40 16.32 -5.07
N GLY A 95 13.52 16.82 -6.30
CA GLY A 95 13.71 16.01 -7.49
C GLY A 95 15.05 15.25 -7.50
N VAL A 96 16.15 15.88 -7.05
CA VAL A 96 17.44 15.20 -6.90
C VAL A 96 17.33 14.06 -5.89
N GLY A 97 16.74 14.31 -4.73
CA GLY A 97 16.52 13.30 -3.69
C GLY A 97 15.62 12.17 -4.16
N LEU A 98 14.52 12.50 -4.84
CA LEU A 98 13.57 11.55 -5.40
C LEU A 98 14.24 10.62 -6.43
N TYR A 99 14.99 11.19 -7.38
CA TYR A 99 15.71 10.39 -8.36
C TYR A 99 16.78 9.53 -7.69
N TRP A 100 17.48 10.05 -6.69
CA TRP A 100 18.50 9.26 -5.99
C TRP A 100 17.89 8.12 -5.18
N ALA A 101 16.69 8.26 -4.65
CA ALA A 101 15.98 7.18 -3.95
C ALA A 101 15.51 6.09 -4.93
N GLU A 102 14.79 6.46 -6.00
CA GLU A 102 13.98 5.56 -6.83
C GLU A 102 14.49 5.41 -8.28
N GLY A 103 15.33 6.31 -8.77
CA GLY A 103 15.86 6.27 -10.13
C GLY A 103 16.88 5.17 -10.36
N SER A 104 17.09 4.79 -11.61
CA SER A 104 18.13 3.84 -12.00
C SER A 104 19.52 4.44 -11.78
N LYS A 105 20.42 3.62 -11.22
CA LYS A 105 21.82 4.01 -10.97
C LYS A 105 22.78 3.14 -11.75
N SER A 106 23.86 3.74 -12.21
CA SER A 106 25.00 3.05 -12.79
C SER A 106 25.67 2.18 -11.71
N LYS A 107 26.19 1.05 -12.12
CA LYS A 107 26.93 0.14 -11.22
C LYS A 107 28.35 -0.05 -11.76
N PRO A 108 29.39 -0.19 -10.90
CA PRO A 108 30.77 -0.34 -11.36
C PRO A 108 30.98 -1.46 -12.37
N HIS A 109 30.26 -2.57 -12.22
CA HIS A 109 30.34 -3.72 -13.11
C HIS A 109 29.43 -3.63 -14.34
N ARG A 110 28.56 -2.61 -14.41
CA ARG A 110 27.64 -2.34 -15.52
C ARG A 110 27.40 -0.85 -15.60
N VAL A 111 28.34 -0.15 -16.22
CA VAL A 111 28.22 1.30 -16.42
C VAL A 111 27.05 1.59 -17.37
N GLN A 112 26.03 2.28 -16.87
CA GLN A 112 24.85 2.64 -17.61
C GLN A 112 24.38 4.03 -17.21
N GLU A 113 24.79 5.04 -17.95
CA GLU A 113 24.45 6.43 -17.72
C GLU A 113 23.11 6.79 -18.40
N THR A 114 22.04 6.24 -17.87
CA THR A 114 20.68 6.49 -18.40
C THR A 114 19.76 7.01 -17.32
N VAL A 115 19.02 8.07 -17.63
CA VAL A 115 17.99 8.61 -16.75
C VAL A 115 16.71 7.82 -16.94
N VAL A 116 16.41 6.95 -15.97
CA VAL A 116 15.20 6.12 -15.93
C VAL A 116 14.63 6.16 -14.52
N PHE A 117 13.35 6.44 -14.43
CA PHE A 117 12.58 6.45 -13.19
C PHE A 117 11.41 5.48 -13.31
N VAL A 118 11.20 4.64 -12.30
CA VAL A 118 10.14 3.61 -12.28
C VAL A 118 9.38 3.70 -10.98
N ASN A 119 8.11 4.02 -11.06
CA ASN A 119 7.29 4.07 -9.85
C ASN A 119 5.83 3.63 -10.12
N SER A 120 5.17 3.13 -9.08
CA SER A 120 3.74 2.78 -9.08
C SER A 120 2.85 3.85 -8.44
N ASP A 121 3.45 4.85 -7.80
CA ASP A 121 2.73 5.97 -7.20
C ASP A 121 2.60 7.10 -8.23
N PRO A 122 1.37 7.47 -8.63
CA PRO A 122 1.14 8.54 -9.60
C PRO A 122 1.70 9.88 -9.13
N SER A 123 1.61 10.21 -7.85
CA SER A 123 2.11 11.47 -7.32
C SER A 123 3.64 11.60 -7.43
N MET A 124 4.36 10.49 -7.30
CA MET A 124 5.81 10.47 -7.52
C MET A 124 6.17 10.69 -9.00
N ILE A 125 5.36 10.18 -9.91
CA ILE A 125 5.54 10.43 -11.36
C ILE A 125 5.30 11.91 -11.68
N GLU A 126 4.22 12.51 -11.15
CA GLU A 126 3.90 13.93 -11.35
C GLU A 126 5.02 14.85 -10.84
N VAL A 127 5.50 14.65 -9.61
CA VAL A 127 6.61 15.43 -9.04
C VAL A 127 7.89 15.25 -9.87
N TYR A 128 8.17 14.03 -10.31
CA TYR A 128 9.33 13.76 -11.15
C TYR A 128 9.26 14.45 -12.51
N LEU A 129 8.10 14.48 -13.17
CA LEU A 129 7.89 15.19 -14.43
C LEU A 129 8.01 16.70 -14.27
N ALA A 130 7.44 17.28 -13.18
CA ALA A 130 7.60 18.68 -12.87
C ALA A 130 9.08 19.05 -12.66
N TRP A 131 9.85 18.20 -11.98
CA TRP A 131 11.28 18.39 -11.84
C TRP A 131 12.06 18.30 -13.16
N LEU A 132 11.73 17.36 -14.05
CA LEU A 132 12.35 17.28 -15.39
C LEU A 132 12.06 18.54 -16.22
N ALA A 133 10.83 19.06 -16.14
CA ALA A 133 10.46 20.32 -16.79
C ALA A 133 11.28 21.50 -16.22
N LEU A 134 11.44 21.59 -14.90
CA LEU A 134 12.31 22.58 -14.25
C LEU A 134 13.77 22.52 -14.76
N LEU A 135 14.27 21.31 -15.05
CA LEU A 135 15.61 21.11 -15.62
C LEU A 135 15.72 21.43 -17.11
N GLY A 136 14.64 21.84 -17.76
CA GLY A 136 14.60 22.12 -19.19
C GLY A 136 14.66 20.86 -20.06
N VAL A 137 14.14 19.74 -19.55
CA VAL A 137 14.04 18.51 -20.37
C VAL A 137 12.81 18.61 -21.24
N GLU A 138 13.02 18.73 -22.55
CA GLU A 138 11.94 18.83 -23.54
C GLU A 138 11.06 17.57 -23.56
N PRO A 139 9.72 17.72 -23.74
CA PRO A 139 8.78 16.60 -23.74
C PRO A 139 9.13 15.54 -24.81
N GLU A 140 9.66 15.92 -25.95
CA GLU A 140 10.06 15.03 -27.06
C GLU A 140 11.19 14.08 -26.68
N ARG A 141 11.92 14.38 -25.61
CA ARG A 141 12.96 13.52 -25.05
C ARG A 141 12.40 12.47 -24.10
N LEU A 142 11.17 12.64 -23.61
CA LEU A 142 10.55 11.71 -22.70
C LEU A 142 10.00 10.48 -23.42
N ARG A 143 10.17 9.32 -22.82
CA ARG A 143 9.60 8.06 -23.26
C ARG A 143 8.97 7.36 -22.08
N PHE A 144 7.74 6.93 -22.29
CA PHE A 144 6.93 6.28 -21.27
C PHE A 144 6.59 4.86 -21.69
N HIS A 145 6.60 3.94 -20.77
CA HIS A 145 5.99 2.63 -20.96
C HIS A 145 5.52 2.07 -19.60
N VAL A 146 4.63 1.08 -19.66
CA VAL A 146 4.09 0.43 -18.47
C VAL A 146 4.88 -0.84 -18.17
N MET A 147 5.13 -1.10 -16.89
CA MET A 147 5.65 -2.37 -16.40
C MET A 147 4.61 -2.98 -15.45
N ILE A 148 3.99 -4.07 -15.87
CA ILE A 148 2.85 -4.65 -15.17
C ILE A 148 2.91 -6.18 -15.20
N HIS A 149 2.18 -6.85 -14.32
CA HIS A 149 2.06 -8.30 -14.35
C HIS A 149 1.12 -8.77 -15.48
N GLU A 150 1.46 -9.87 -16.14
CA GLU A 150 0.70 -10.41 -17.28
C GLU A 150 -0.77 -10.74 -16.99
N SER A 151 -1.13 -11.00 -15.73
CA SER A 151 -2.50 -11.30 -15.32
C SER A 151 -3.35 -10.07 -14.98
N ALA A 152 -2.82 -8.86 -15.14
CA ALA A 152 -3.54 -7.62 -14.86
C ALA A 152 -4.24 -7.07 -16.11
N ASP A 153 -5.15 -6.11 -15.93
CA ASP A 153 -5.73 -5.36 -17.05
C ASP A 153 -4.70 -4.38 -17.61
N VAL A 154 -3.94 -4.87 -18.60
CA VAL A 154 -2.86 -4.10 -19.26
C VAL A 154 -3.43 -2.86 -19.96
N ALA A 155 -4.55 -3.00 -20.68
CA ALA A 155 -5.13 -1.91 -21.44
C ALA A 155 -5.66 -0.78 -20.52
N ALA A 156 -6.27 -1.13 -19.40
CA ALA A 156 -6.68 -0.13 -18.39
C ALA A 156 -5.48 0.59 -17.78
N ALA A 157 -4.39 -0.14 -17.50
CA ALA A 157 -3.17 0.45 -16.96
C ALA A 157 -2.49 1.39 -17.97
N GLU A 158 -2.43 1.02 -19.23
CA GLU A 158 -1.87 1.87 -20.30
C GLU A 158 -2.68 3.17 -20.45
N ARG A 159 -4.00 3.10 -20.50
CA ARG A 159 -4.86 4.30 -20.52
C ARG A 159 -4.61 5.19 -19.29
N TYR A 160 -4.62 4.60 -18.10
CA TYR A 160 -4.40 5.33 -16.86
C TYR A 160 -3.07 6.11 -16.86
N TRP A 161 -1.98 5.45 -17.22
CA TRP A 161 -0.67 6.08 -17.23
C TRP A 161 -0.51 7.08 -18.37
N ALA A 162 -1.08 6.81 -19.55
CA ALA A 162 -1.08 7.73 -20.67
C ALA A 162 -1.81 9.05 -20.33
N ASP A 163 -2.99 8.95 -19.72
CA ASP A 163 -3.75 10.11 -19.23
C ASP A 163 -2.95 10.91 -18.19
N LEU A 164 -2.32 10.21 -17.22
CA LEU A 164 -1.53 10.86 -16.18
C LEU A 164 -0.34 11.67 -16.74
N VAL A 165 0.39 11.08 -17.70
CA VAL A 165 1.58 11.73 -18.26
C VAL A 165 1.27 12.62 -19.47
N GLY A 166 -0.01 12.75 -19.85
CA GLY A 166 -0.48 13.65 -20.90
C GLY A 166 -0.09 13.24 -22.33
N VAL A 167 -0.07 11.94 -22.62
CA VAL A 167 0.24 11.43 -23.96
C VAL A 167 -0.87 10.51 -24.51
N ASP A 168 -0.90 10.31 -25.81
CA ASP A 168 -1.75 9.27 -26.39
C ASP A 168 -1.25 7.88 -26.03
N VAL A 169 -2.16 6.91 -25.81
CA VAL A 169 -1.80 5.51 -25.53
C VAL A 169 -0.88 4.93 -26.61
N ALA A 170 -1.09 5.30 -27.88
CA ALA A 170 -0.25 4.87 -28.99
C ALA A 170 1.20 5.43 -28.92
N ALA A 171 1.43 6.48 -28.16
CA ALA A 171 2.77 7.04 -27.92
C ALA A 171 3.54 6.31 -26.80
N LEU A 172 2.87 5.44 -26.04
CA LEU A 172 3.54 4.59 -25.07
C LEU A 172 4.44 3.57 -25.79
N GLY A 173 5.61 3.33 -25.23
CA GLY A 173 6.48 2.23 -25.63
C GLY A 173 5.88 0.88 -25.23
N LYS A 174 6.45 -0.19 -25.77
CA LYS A 174 6.01 -1.56 -25.50
C LYS A 174 5.96 -1.85 -24.01
N THR A 175 4.80 -2.28 -23.52
CA THR A 175 4.58 -2.67 -22.12
C THR A 175 5.44 -3.87 -21.75
N THR A 176 6.11 -3.77 -20.60
CA THR A 176 6.89 -4.87 -20.04
C THR A 176 6.01 -5.73 -19.14
N LEU A 177 5.78 -6.97 -19.57
CA LEU A 177 4.98 -7.93 -18.79
C LEU A 177 5.89 -8.72 -17.83
N LYS A 178 5.59 -8.62 -16.54
CA LYS A 178 6.20 -9.46 -15.51
C LYS A 178 5.47 -10.80 -15.45
N LYS A 179 6.22 -11.89 -15.62
CA LYS A 179 5.68 -13.26 -15.55
C LYS A 179 5.42 -13.68 -14.10
N HIS A 180 4.47 -14.59 -13.93
CA HIS A 180 4.18 -15.18 -12.64
C HIS A 180 5.40 -15.90 -12.07
N ASN A 181 5.72 -15.62 -10.79
CA ASN A 181 6.72 -16.38 -10.04
C ASN A 181 6.00 -17.26 -9.01
N PRO A 182 5.97 -18.60 -9.17
CA PRO A 182 5.25 -19.50 -8.29
C PRO A 182 5.76 -19.52 -6.83
N LYS A 183 6.95 -18.96 -6.58
CA LYS A 183 7.52 -18.82 -5.23
C LYS A 183 7.00 -17.60 -4.46
N THR A 184 6.28 -16.71 -5.11
CA THR A 184 5.78 -15.48 -4.47
C THR A 184 4.26 -15.42 -4.51
N VAL A 185 3.64 -15.17 -3.33
CA VAL A 185 2.20 -14.88 -3.24
C VAL A 185 2.00 -13.38 -3.46
N ARG A 186 1.40 -13.04 -4.59
CA ARG A 186 1.11 -11.65 -4.92
C ARG A 186 -0.06 -11.14 -4.08
N LYS A 187 0.14 -10.05 -3.33
CA LYS A 187 -0.88 -9.45 -2.47
C LYS A 187 -1.68 -8.33 -3.16
N ASN A 188 -1.04 -7.59 -4.08
CA ASN A 188 -1.69 -6.49 -4.80
C ASN A 188 -2.21 -6.99 -6.15
N THR A 189 -3.46 -7.43 -6.19
CA THR A 189 -4.17 -7.98 -7.36
C THR A 189 -5.53 -7.32 -7.59
N GLY A 190 -5.85 -6.24 -6.85
CA GLY A 190 -7.15 -5.55 -6.92
C GLY A 190 -7.35 -4.80 -8.23
N GLU A 191 -8.58 -4.31 -8.44
CA GLU A 191 -8.98 -3.50 -9.60
C GLU A 191 -8.17 -2.22 -9.76
N ASP A 192 -7.60 -1.70 -8.66
CA ASP A 192 -6.76 -0.50 -8.66
C ASP A 192 -5.29 -0.75 -9.02
N TYR A 193 -4.91 -1.99 -9.33
CA TYR A 193 -3.53 -2.30 -9.68
C TYR A 193 -3.21 -1.85 -11.10
N ARG A 194 -2.34 -0.86 -11.23
CA ARG A 194 -1.91 -0.23 -12.52
C ARG A 194 -0.45 -0.51 -12.88
N GLY A 195 0.24 -1.38 -12.15
CA GLY A 195 1.67 -1.62 -12.38
C GLY A 195 2.51 -0.40 -12.04
N CYS A 196 3.59 -0.20 -12.80
CA CYS A 196 4.48 0.95 -12.67
C CYS A 196 4.56 1.70 -13.99
N CYS A 197 4.60 3.02 -13.92
CA CYS A 197 5.05 3.86 -15.04
C CYS A 197 6.58 3.88 -15.07
N VAL A 198 7.14 3.76 -16.24
CA VAL A 198 8.58 3.93 -16.52
C VAL A 198 8.76 5.18 -17.34
N VAL A 199 9.50 6.14 -16.79
CA VAL A 199 9.86 7.39 -17.46
C VAL A 199 11.35 7.32 -17.82
N ARG A 200 11.67 7.47 -19.10
CA ARG A 200 13.05 7.48 -19.62
C ARG A 200 13.33 8.78 -20.35
N VAL A 201 14.50 9.36 -20.11
CA VAL A 201 14.98 10.53 -20.86
C VAL A 201 15.94 10.07 -21.97
N ARG A 202 15.61 10.39 -23.22
CA ARG A 202 16.50 10.11 -24.37
C ARG A 202 17.72 11.05 -24.32
N GLY A 203 18.90 10.51 -24.67
CA GLY A 203 20.15 11.28 -24.63
C GLY A 203 20.48 11.79 -23.22
N GLY A 204 20.13 11.05 -22.19
CA GLY A 204 20.20 11.48 -20.81
C GLY A 204 21.54 11.27 -20.11
N ALA A 205 22.63 10.90 -20.78
CA ALA A 205 23.91 10.58 -20.13
C ALA A 205 24.49 11.79 -19.36
N ASP A 206 24.50 12.97 -19.99
CA ASP A 206 24.99 14.17 -19.32
C ASP A 206 24.10 14.57 -18.12
N LEU A 207 22.77 14.50 -18.30
CA LEU A 207 21.83 14.72 -17.21
C LEU A 207 22.08 13.73 -16.06
N TYR A 208 22.33 12.45 -16.38
CA TYR A 208 22.64 11.44 -15.36
C TYR A 208 23.87 11.83 -14.53
N ARG A 209 24.97 12.24 -15.18
CA ARG A 209 26.21 12.69 -14.51
C ARG A 209 25.96 13.91 -13.63
N ARG A 210 25.16 14.88 -14.13
CA ARG A 210 24.76 16.05 -13.33
C ARG A 210 23.99 15.65 -12.09
N ILE A 211 23.06 14.70 -12.20
CA ILE A 211 22.28 14.17 -11.05
C ILE A 211 23.22 13.53 -10.01
N GLU A 212 24.16 12.71 -10.43
CA GLU A 212 25.19 12.17 -9.53
C GLU A 212 26.00 13.27 -8.83
N GLY A 213 26.45 14.27 -9.59
CA GLY A 213 27.17 15.42 -9.04
C GLY A 213 26.34 16.24 -8.04
N TRP A 214 25.07 16.48 -8.34
CA TRP A 214 24.18 17.20 -7.42
C TRP A 214 23.96 16.41 -6.13
N TRP A 215 23.75 15.11 -6.24
CA TRP A 215 23.60 14.24 -5.07
C TRP A 215 24.88 14.24 -4.22
N TYR A 216 26.04 14.12 -4.84
CA TYR A 216 27.32 14.21 -4.15
C TYR A 216 27.46 15.57 -3.42
N GLY A 217 27.12 16.66 -4.06
CA GLY A 217 27.11 17.99 -3.43
C GLY A 217 26.19 18.07 -2.20
N ILE A 218 24.99 17.48 -2.27
CA ILE A 218 24.06 17.38 -1.13
C ILE A 218 24.71 16.59 0.03
N VAL A 219 25.34 15.47 -0.25
CA VAL A 219 26.00 14.64 0.77
C VAL A 219 27.12 15.41 1.47
N VAL A 220 27.96 16.10 0.70
CA VAL A 220 29.05 16.91 1.25
C VAL A 220 28.54 18.02 2.17
N GLU A 221 27.51 18.75 1.75
CA GLU A 221 26.95 19.82 2.58
C GLU A 221 26.22 19.30 3.81
N ALA A 222 25.54 18.15 3.70
CA ALA A 222 24.92 17.50 4.85
C ALA A 222 25.95 17.05 5.90
N SER A 223 27.09 16.49 5.45
CA SER A 223 28.20 16.09 6.34
C SER A 223 28.81 17.29 7.05
N ARG A 224 29.10 18.38 6.34
CA ARG A 224 29.62 19.63 6.93
C ARG A 224 28.66 20.22 7.97
N ARG A 225 27.35 20.13 7.73
CA ARG A 225 26.33 20.59 8.68
C ARG A 225 26.33 19.75 9.96
N SER A 226 26.48 18.42 9.82
CA SER A 226 26.55 17.49 10.95
C SER A 226 27.79 17.77 11.83
N GLU A 227 28.96 18.00 11.24
CA GLU A 227 30.19 18.34 11.95
C GLU A 227 30.05 19.66 12.75
N ARG A 228 29.41 20.68 12.19
CA ARG A 228 29.12 21.94 12.89
C ARG A 228 28.20 21.75 14.09
N VAL A 229 27.20 20.88 13.98
CA VAL A 229 26.27 20.59 15.09
C VAL A 229 26.99 19.78 16.19
N SER A 230 27.84 18.82 15.82
CA SER A 230 28.61 18.01 16.78
C SER A 230 29.75 18.79 17.47
N GLY A 231 30.26 19.84 16.85
CA GLY A 231 31.26 20.74 17.44
C GLY A 231 30.69 21.83 18.37
N LEU A 232 29.36 21.88 18.55
CA LEU A 232 28.64 22.80 19.46
C LEU A 232 28.23 22.10 20.77
N VAL A 233 28.55 20.84 20.96
CA VAL A 233 28.37 20.04 22.18
C VAL A 233 29.75 19.80 22.81
#